data_1e83586e89ae2aaedcda9ada67a077a0
#
_entry.id   1e83586e89ae2aaedcda9ada67a077a0
#
_cell.length_a   1.000
_cell.length_b   1.000
_cell.length_c   1.000
_cell.angle_alpha   90.00
_cell.angle_beta   90.00
_cell.angle_gamma   90.00
#
_symmetry.space_group_name_H-M   'P 1'
#
loop_
_entity.id
_entity.type
_entity.pdbx_description
1 polymer ?
#
loop_
_entity_poly.entity_id
_entity_poly.type
_entity_poly.pdbx_seq_one_letter_code
_entity_poly.pdbx_strand_id
1 'polypeptide(L)'
;MPTGWFGVEDGTGEYVLKFGGAETDDGLFLFREPVAHSQQPDCPGTADPKVGTSPKELVDWIASLPGLVATPPKAITVGGLAGFGLDVRVAPSWTHACPYSQGDPVVPLIVSSSPGSDLDWGVGGTGRMRIYVLDAGAGRRVWIDVETIDGGKFDQLAERSTPVIESFAFSAP
;
A
#
# COMPACT_ATOMS: atom_id res chain seq x y z
N MET A 1 1.10 4.02 -21.92
CA MET A 1 0.47 3.22 -20.86
C MET A 1 0.33 1.80 -21.35
N PRO A 2 0.61 0.77 -20.56
CA PRO A 2 0.46 -0.63 -20.97
C PRO A 2 -1.01 -0.96 -21.27
N THR A 3 -1.24 -1.95 -22.14
CA THR A 3 -2.59 -2.38 -22.53
C THR A 3 -3.38 -2.87 -21.32
N GLY A 4 -4.60 -2.39 -21.16
CA GLY A 4 -5.51 -2.75 -20.06
C GLY A 4 -5.33 -1.94 -18.78
N TRP A 5 -4.41 -0.97 -18.75
CA TRP A 5 -4.22 -0.07 -17.62
C TRP A 5 -4.81 1.31 -17.91
N PHE A 6 -5.39 1.92 -16.88
CA PHE A 6 -5.99 3.24 -16.91
C PHE A 6 -5.38 4.10 -15.80
N GLY A 7 -4.81 5.25 -16.18
CA GLY A 7 -4.27 6.20 -15.21
C GLY A 7 -5.36 7.08 -14.64
N VAL A 8 -5.34 7.25 -13.34
CA VAL A 8 -6.16 8.22 -12.61
C VAL A 8 -5.21 9.03 -11.73
N GLU A 9 -5.24 10.35 -11.86
CA GLU A 9 -4.51 11.27 -11.00
C GLU A 9 -5.54 11.99 -10.14
N ASP A 10 -5.40 11.92 -8.82
CA ASP A 10 -6.39 12.49 -7.92
C ASP A 10 -6.06 13.91 -7.46
N GLY A 11 -4.97 14.51 -7.89
CA GLY A 11 -4.59 15.88 -7.56
C GLY A 11 -4.01 16.08 -6.15
N THR A 12 -3.98 15.06 -5.30
CA THR A 12 -3.40 15.11 -3.93
C THR A 12 -1.94 14.62 -3.91
N GLY A 13 -1.42 14.19 -5.06
CA GLY A 13 -0.09 13.59 -5.21
C GLY A 13 -0.11 12.08 -5.11
N GLU A 14 -1.26 11.49 -5.15
CA GLU A 14 -1.49 10.07 -5.32
C GLU A 14 -1.59 9.75 -6.81
N TYR A 15 -1.06 8.61 -7.19
CA TYR A 15 -1.14 8.14 -8.56
C TYR A 15 -1.71 6.73 -8.57
N VAL A 16 -2.77 6.53 -9.35
CA VAL A 16 -3.49 5.26 -9.42
C VAL A 16 -3.46 4.75 -10.85
N LEU A 17 -3.04 3.52 -11.04
CA LEU A 17 -3.18 2.77 -12.28
C LEU A 17 -4.16 1.63 -12.04
N LYS A 18 -5.36 1.73 -12.57
CA LYS A 18 -6.39 0.69 -12.47
C LYS A 18 -6.27 -0.31 -13.61
N PHE A 19 -6.46 -1.60 -13.30
CA PHE A 19 -6.41 -2.67 -14.28
C PHE A 19 -7.82 -3.16 -14.65
N GLY A 20 -8.14 -3.21 -15.94
CA GLY A 20 -9.43 -3.70 -16.43
C GLY A 20 -10.53 -2.63 -16.58
N GLY A 21 -10.29 -1.41 -16.11
CA GLY A 21 -11.21 -0.27 -16.23
C GLY A 21 -11.07 0.72 -15.09
N ALA A 22 -11.60 1.92 -15.27
CA ALA A 22 -11.53 2.96 -14.24
C ALA A 22 -12.36 2.63 -12.98
N GLU A 23 -13.36 1.78 -13.11
CA GLU A 23 -14.30 1.41 -12.05
C GLU A 23 -13.87 0.16 -11.26
N THR A 24 -12.70 -0.42 -11.55
CA THR A 24 -12.20 -1.58 -10.80
C THR A 24 -11.43 -1.14 -9.56
N ASP A 25 -11.44 -2.00 -8.52
CA ASP A 25 -10.61 -1.82 -7.34
C ASP A 25 -9.24 -2.53 -7.47
N ASP A 26 -9.05 -3.22 -8.60
CA ASP A 26 -7.78 -3.84 -8.94
C ASP A 26 -6.83 -2.79 -9.52
N GLY A 27 -5.66 -2.60 -8.90
CA GLY A 27 -4.79 -1.53 -9.36
C GLY A 27 -3.38 -1.54 -8.77
N LEU A 28 -2.65 -0.52 -9.19
CA LEU A 28 -1.38 -0.13 -8.66
C LEU A 28 -1.53 1.31 -8.14
N PHE A 29 -1.18 1.50 -6.88
CA PHE A 29 -1.32 2.76 -6.18
C PHE A 29 0.05 3.26 -5.76
N LEU A 30 0.25 4.58 -5.83
CA LEU A 30 1.50 5.22 -5.46
C LEU A 30 1.20 6.40 -4.54
N PHE A 31 1.78 6.37 -3.34
CA PHE A 31 1.62 7.41 -2.32
C PHE A 31 2.98 8.01 -1.94
N ARG A 32 2.98 9.31 -1.67
CA ARG A 32 4.15 10.03 -1.22
C ARG A 32 4.13 10.20 0.29
N GLU A 33 5.25 9.86 0.91
CA GLU A 33 5.50 10.09 2.34
C GLU A 33 4.40 9.56 3.28
N PRO A 34 3.82 8.37 3.04
CA PRO A 34 2.87 7.81 3.98
C PRO A 34 3.54 7.48 5.30
N VAL A 35 2.75 7.50 6.37
CA VAL A 35 3.15 7.06 7.70
C VAL A 35 2.26 5.93 8.19
N ALA A 36 2.75 5.15 9.15
CA ALA A 36 1.98 4.05 9.73
C ALA A 36 0.68 4.55 10.34
N HIS A 37 -0.42 3.87 10.03
CA HIS A 37 -1.73 4.14 10.63
C HIS A 37 -1.78 3.65 12.07
N SER A 38 -2.40 4.41 12.96
CA SER A 38 -2.71 3.98 14.32
C SER A 38 -3.58 2.71 14.33
N GLN A 39 -3.22 1.74 15.16
CA GLN A 39 -3.97 0.49 15.32
C GLN A 39 -5.00 0.57 16.46
N GLN A 40 -5.52 1.76 16.76
CA GLN A 40 -6.58 1.91 17.76
C GLN A 40 -7.91 1.31 17.24
N PRO A 41 -8.75 0.74 18.13
CA PRO A 41 -9.95 0.03 17.71
C PRO A 41 -11.00 0.87 16.96
N ASP A 42 -10.97 2.18 17.11
CA ASP A 42 -11.87 3.12 16.42
C ASP A 42 -11.34 3.60 15.06
N CYS A 43 -10.15 3.13 14.65
CA CYS A 43 -9.49 3.45 13.40
C CYS A 43 -9.51 4.98 13.13
N PRO A 44 -8.80 5.76 13.92
CA PRO A 44 -9.00 7.23 13.94
C PRO A 44 -8.38 7.98 12.76
N GLY A 45 -7.85 7.30 11.73
CA GLY A 45 -7.21 7.94 10.57
C GLY A 45 -5.98 8.77 10.96
N THR A 46 -5.25 8.37 12.00
CA THR A 46 -4.09 9.11 12.51
C THR A 46 -2.81 8.27 12.47
N ALA A 47 -1.67 8.93 12.39
CA ALA A 47 -0.36 8.28 12.43
C ALA A 47 -0.08 7.58 13.78
N ASP A 48 0.60 6.43 13.74
CA ASP A 48 1.21 5.83 14.93
C ASP A 48 2.61 6.45 15.16
N PRO A 49 2.78 7.27 16.19
CA PRO A 49 4.05 7.95 16.46
C PRO A 49 5.17 7.01 16.94
N LYS A 50 4.86 5.75 17.21
CA LYS A 50 5.84 4.74 17.66
C LYS A 50 6.53 4.04 16.51
N VAL A 51 6.01 4.18 15.28
CA VAL A 51 6.59 3.56 14.10
C VAL A 51 7.55 4.54 13.45
N GLY A 52 8.76 4.09 13.19
CA GLY A 52 9.79 4.89 12.52
C GLY A 52 9.42 5.17 11.06
N THR A 53 10.16 6.09 10.48
CA THR A 53 9.87 6.61 9.13
C THR A 53 10.73 6.01 8.02
N SER A 54 11.69 5.14 8.36
CA SER A 54 12.46 4.45 7.32
C SER A 54 11.63 3.37 6.63
N PRO A 55 11.93 3.04 5.36
CA PRO A 55 11.26 1.95 4.65
C PRO A 55 11.29 0.63 5.43
N LYS A 56 12.43 0.33 6.06
CA LYS A 56 12.57 -0.92 6.83
C LYS A 56 11.70 -0.96 8.07
N GLU A 57 11.66 0.12 8.84
CA GLU A 57 10.82 0.19 10.04
C GLU A 57 9.34 0.04 9.69
N LEU A 58 8.89 0.67 8.60
CA LEU A 58 7.51 0.59 8.17
C LEU A 58 7.14 -0.84 7.71
N VAL A 59 7.95 -1.51 6.89
CA VAL A 59 7.63 -2.88 6.45
C VAL A 59 7.75 -3.91 7.58
N ASP A 60 8.69 -3.74 8.51
CA ASP A 60 8.82 -4.60 9.69
C ASP A 60 7.59 -4.46 10.60
N TRP A 61 7.12 -3.22 10.79
CA TRP A 61 5.89 -2.95 11.53
C TRP A 61 4.68 -3.61 10.85
N ILE A 62 4.49 -3.42 9.53
CA ILE A 62 3.41 -4.09 8.78
C ILE A 62 3.47 -5.60 8.97
N ALA A 63 4.66 -6.20 8.81
CA ALA A 63 4.84 -7.64 8.97
C ALA A 63 4.54 -8.14 10.40
N SER A 64 4.55 -7.26 11.38
CA SER A 64 4.27 -7.59 12.79
C SER A 64 2.79 -7.45 13.19
N LEU A 65 1.94 -6.87 12.33
CA LEU A 65 0.53 -6.62 12.64
C LEU A 65 -0.24 -7.94 12.81
N PRO A 66 -0.93 -8.16 13.95
CA PRO A 66 -1.63 -9.42 14.22
C PRO A 66 -2.82 -9.68 13.30
N GLY A 67 -3.35 -8.62 12.68
CA GLY A 67 -4.43 -8.70 11.70
C GLY A 67 -4.00 -9.16 10.32
N LEU A 68 -2.69 -9.35 10.09
CA LEU A 68 -2.15 -9.70 8.79
C LEU A 68 -1.51 -11.09 8.77
N VAL A 69 -1.57 -11.71 7.60
CA VAL A 69 -0.62 -12.72 7.16
C VAL A 69 0.31 -12.03 6.15
N ALA A 70 1.56 -11.88 6.52
CA ALA A 70 2.57 -11.20 5.72
C ALA A 70 3.70 -12.15 5.32
N THR A 71 4.27 -11.95 4.12
CA THR A 71 5.56 -12.57 3.78
C THR A 71 6.69 -11.81 4.46
N PRO A 72 7.86 -12.45 4.72
CA PRO A 72 9.02 -11.73 5.23
C PRO A 72 9.41 -10.59 4.28
N PRO A 73 9.67 -9.37 4.78
CA PRO A 73 10.16 -8.27 3.97
C PRO A 73 11.47 -8.63 3.25
N LYS A 74 11.55 -8.26 1.97
CA LYS A 74 12.72 -8.51 1.11
C LYS A 74 13.27 -7.18 0.61
N ALA A 75 14.59 -7.03 0.60
CA ALA A 75 15.24 -5.89 -0.03
C ALA A 75 14.98 -5.91 -1.54
N ILE A 76 14.63 -4.75 -2.10
CA ILE A 76 14.31 -4.56 -3.52
C ILE A 76 14.88 -3.24 -4.03
N THR A 77 14.87 -3.07 -5.34
CA THR A 77 15.13 -1.78 -6.00
C THR A 77 14.07 -1.58 -7.08
N VAL A 78 13.41 -0.42 -7.07
CA VAL A 78 12.43 -0.03 -8.08
C VAL A 78 12.76 1.37 -8.57
N GLY A 79 12.87 1.55 -9.87
CA GLY A 79 13.15 2.86 -10.47
C GLY A 79 14.44 3.54 -9.98
N GLY A 80 15.43 2.74 -9.54
CA GLY A 80 16.67 3.23 -8.96
C GLY A 80 16.64 3.52 -7.47
N LEU A 81 15.47 3.46 -6.82
CA LEU A 81 15.33 3.62 -5.37
C LEU A 81 15.42 2.27 -4.66
N ALA A 82 16.27 2.19 -3.64
CA ALA A 82 16.34 1.03 -2.76
C ALA A 82 15.19 1.03 -1.75
N GLY A 83 14.74 -0.16 -1.33
CA GLY A 83 13.68 -0.29 -0.34
C GLY A 83 13.39 -1.74 0.02
N PHE A 84 12.17 -1.98 0.45
CA PHE A 84 11.70 -3.30 0.85
C PHE A 84 10.32 -3.58 0.27
N GLY A 85 10.05 -4.87 0.00
CA GLY A 85 8.75 -5.33 -0.47
C GLY A 85 8.25 -6.53 0.32
N LEU A 86 6.92 -6.66 0.45
CA LEU A 86 6.24 -7.78 1.08
C LEU A 86 4.83 -7.94 0.50
N ASP A 87 4.28 -9.16 0.61
CA ASP A 87 2.87 -9.43 0.32
C ASP A 87 2.09 -9.56 1.61
N VAL A 88 0.88 -9.00 1.64
CA VAL A 88 -0.01 -9.07 2.80
C VAL A 88 -1.45 -9.45 2.41
N ARG A 89 -2.15 -10.03 3.35
CA ARG A 89 -3.60 -10.22 3.33
C ARG A 89 -4.14 -10.22 4.75
N VAL A 90 -5.43 -9.99 4.90
CA VAL A 90 -6.07 -10.11 6.21
C VAL A 90 -5.92 -11.53 6.76
N ALA A 91 -5.58 -11.66 8.04
CA ALA A 91 -5.51 -12.96 8.71
C ALA A 91 -6.91 -13.55 8.85
N PRO A 92 -7.11 -14.87 8.60
CA PRO A 92 -8.44 -15.48 8.66
C PRO A 92 -9.14 -15.37 10.02
N SER A 93 -8.38 -15.18 11.09
CA SER A 93 -8.90 -14.99 12.45
C SER A 93 -9.21 -13.53 12.80
N TRP A 94 -8.85 -12.58 11.92
CA TRP A 94 -9.08 -11.16 12.15
C TRP A 94 -10.53 -10.81 11.85
N THR A 95 -11.22 -10.20 12.81
CA THR A 95 -12.64 -9.84 12.70
C THR A 95 -12.88 -8.34 12.96
N HIS A 96 -11.81 -7.60 13.21
CA HIS A 96 -11.94 -6.18 13.50
C HIS A 96 -12.32 -5.41 12.23
N ALA A 97 -13.39 -4.62 12.34
CA ALA A 97 -13.90 -3.73 11.28
C ALA A 97 -13.77 -2.27 11.72
N CYS A 98 -13.34 -1.41 10.83
CA CYS A 98 -13.36 0.03 11.06
C CYS A 98 -14.72 0.63 10.73
N PRO A 99 -15.08 1.82 11.27
CA PRO A 99 -16.37 2.45 11.00
C PRO A 99 -16.71 2.64 9.51
N TYR A 100 -15.69 2.81 8.68
CA TYR A 100 -15.83 3.00 7.23
C TYR A 100 -15.90 1.69 6.43
N SER A 101 -15.57 0.55 7.02
CA SER A 101 -15.46 -0.73 6.29
C SER A 101 -16.78 -1.50 6.15
N GLN A 102 -17.91 -0.91 6.54
CA GLN A 102 -19.26 -1.49 6.46
C GLN A 102 -19.40 -2.86 7.14
N GLY A 103 -18.54 -3.16 8.11
CA GLY A 103 -18.52 -4.42 8.85
C GLY A 103 -17.54 -5.46 8.32
N ASP A 104 -16.90 -5.21 7.21
CA ASP A 104 -15.84 -6.09 6.70
C ASP A 104 -14.56 -5.95 7.54
N PRO A 105 -13.88 -7.07 7.83
CA PRO A 105 -12.58 -7.03 8.49
C PRO A 105 -11.57 -6.22 7.68
N VAL A 106 -10.89 -5.29 8.33
CA VAL A 106 -9.86 -4.46 7.70
C VAL A 106 -8.67 -4.27 8.63
N VAL A 107 -7.49 -4.12 8.06
CA VAL A 107 -6.27 -3.73 8.75
C VAL A 107 -5.77 -2.43 8.12
N PRO A 108 -5.93 -1.27 8.78
CA PRO A 108 -5.39 -0.02 8.32
C PRO A 108 -3.85 -0.07 8.30
N LEU A 109 -3.23 0.45 7.25
CA LEU A 109 -1.78 0.37 7.05
C LEU A 109 -1.11 1.73 7.07
N ILE A 110 -1.62 2.68 6.32
CA ILE A 110 -0.99 3.99 6.16
C ILE A 110 -2.01 5.12 6.18
N VAL A 111 -1.54 6.28 6.61
CA VAL A 111 -2.22 7.57 6.45
C VAL A 111 -1.23 8.57 5.83
N SER A 112 -1.74 9.68 5.34
CA SER A 112 -0.88 10.77 4.87
C SER A 112 -0.13 11.44 6.02
N SER A 113 1.11 11.83 5.75
CA SER A 113 1.84 12.76 6.63
C SER A 113 1.47 14.22 6.36
N SER A 114 0.77 14.51 5.25
CA SER A 114 0.41 15.88 4.84
C SER A 114 -0.89 16.33 5.49
N PRO A 115 -0.94 17.52 6.12
CA PRO A 115 -2.18 18.06 6.66
C PRO A 115 -3.23 18.24 5.56
N GLY A 116 -4.46 17.78 5.83
CA GLY A 116 -5.60 17.93 4.92
C GLY A 116 -5.68 16.90 3.79
N SER A 117 -4.81 15.90 3.78
CA SER A 117 -4.99 14.71 2.94
C SER A 117 -5.92 13.72 3.63
N ASP A 118 -6.83 13.14 2.86
CA ASP A 118 -7.78 12.11 3.31
C ASP A 118 -7.24 10.68 3.11
N LEU A 119 -5.92 10.52 2.86
CA LEU A 119 -5.33 9.21 2.71
C LEU A 119 -5.50 8.39 3.99
N ASP A 120 -6.27 7.33 3.89
CA ASP A 120 -6.45 6.28 4.89
C ASP A 120 -6.53 4.94 4.13
N TRP A 121 -5.45 4.19 4.12
CA TRP A 121 -5.28 3.04 3.25
C TRP A 121 -4.98 1.77 4.04
N GLY A 122 -5.58 0.66 3.62
CA GLY A 122 -5.43 -0.61 4.29
C GLY A 122 -5.91 -1.79 3.46
N VAL A 123 -5.70 -2.99 3.95
CA VAL A 123 -6.19 -4.21 3.31
C VAL A 123 -7.41 -4.74 4.04
N GLY A 124 -8.47 -5.07 3.28
CA GLY A 124 -9.75 -5.54 3.84
C GLY A 124 -10.28 -6.80 3.20
N GLY A 125 -11.22 -7.45 3.88
CA GLY A 125 -11.97 -8.60 3.37
C GLY A 125 -11.08 -9.74 2.87
N THR A 126 -11.29 -10.15 1.62
CA THR A 126 -10.50 -11.17 0.91
C THR A 126 -9.33 -10.57 0.13
N GLY A 127 -9.14 -9.26 0.19
CA GLY A 127 -8.12 -8.54 -0.53
C GLY A 127 -6.70 -9.01 -0.24
N ARG A 128 -5.84 -8.80 -1.21
CA ARG A 128 -4.38 -9.03 -1.11
C ARG A 128 -3.65 -7.84 -1.70
N MET A 129 -2.48 -7.58 -1.12
CA MET A 129 -1.67 -6.44 -1.49
C MET A 129 -0.20 -6.83 -1.55
N ARG A 130 0.50 -6.38 -2.58
CA ARG A 130 1.96 -6.39 -2.65
C ARG A 130 2.45 -4.98 -2.45
N ILE A 131 3.24 -4.77 -1.43
CA ILE A 131 3.68 -3.46 -0.97
C ILE A 131 5.17 -3.30 -1.27
N TYR A 132 5.56 -2.13 -1.75
CA TYR A 132 6.93 -1.68 -1.88
C TYR A 132 7.07 -0.35 -1.15
N VAL A 133 8.02 -0.27 -0.23
CA VAL A 133 8.38 0.99 0.45
C VAL A 133 9.80 1.35 0.08
N LEU A 134 9.96 2.46 -0.61
CA LEU A 134 11.22 2.89 -1.23
C LEU A 134 11.79 4.12 -0.50
N ASP A 135 13.11 4.18 -0.39
CA ASP A 135 13.83 5.33 0.13
C ASP A 135 14.06 6.36 -0.99
N ALA A 136 13.38 7.49 -0.91
CA ALA A 136 13.54 8.61 -1.84
C ALA A 136 14.61 9.62 -1.37
N GLY A 137 15.37 9.30 -0.35
CA GLY A 137 16.41 10.16 0.22
C GLY A 137 15.88 11.29 1.10
N ALA A 138 16.75 11.88 1.90
CA ALA A 138 16.42 12.97 2.83
C ALA A 138 15.23 12.66 3.77
N GLY A 139 15.07 11.40 4.18
CA GLY A 139 13.97 10.95 5.04
C GLY A 139 12.61 10.82 4.33
N ARG A 140 12.59 11.00 3.02
CA ARG A 140 11.37 10.82 2.21
C ARG A 140 11.23 9.37 1.74
N ARG A 141 9.99 8.97 1.53
CA ARG A 141 9.67 7.63 1.03
C ARG A 141 8.57 7.65 -0.02
N VAL A 142 8.58 6.64 -0.84
CA VAL A 142 7.52 6.33 -1.79
C VAL A 142 6.94 4.98 -1.41
N TRP A 143 5.63 4.91 -1.35
CA TRP A 143 4.89 3.67 -1.25
C TRP A 143 4.32 3.33 -2.61
N ILE A 144 4.43 2.09 -2.99
CA ILE A 144 3.74 1.51 -4.14
C ILE A 144 3.05 0.26 -3.65
N ASP A 145 1.79 0.07 -4.01
CA ASP A 145 1.17 -1.23 -3.84
C ASP A 145 0.46 -1.71 -5.11
N VAL A 146 0.33 -3.01 -5.20
CA VAL A 146 -0.51 -3.73 -6.15
C VAL A 146 -1.59 -4.39 -5.35
N GLU A 147 -2.82 -3.97 -5.55
CA GLU A 147 -3.95 -4.36 -4.73
C GLU A 147 -5.11 -4.92 -5.54
N THR A 148 -5.77 -5.91 -4.99
CA THR A 148 -7.07 -6.41 -5.43
C THR A 148 -7.95 -6.75 -4.22
N ILE A 149 -9.23 -6.45 -4.30
CA ILE A 149 -10.22 -6.88 -3.31
C ILE A 149 -10.60 -8.36 -3.45
N ASP A 150 -10.35 -8.96 -4.62
CA ASP A 150 -10.52 -10.39 -4.88
C ASP A 150 -9.16 -11.10 -4.81
N GLY A 151 -8.82 -11.62 -3.64
CA GLY A 151 -7.54 -12.29 -3.43
C GLY A 151 -7.26 -13.47 -4.38
N GLY A 152 -8.29 -14.03 -5.00
CA GLY A 152 -8.15 -15.08 -6.02
C GLY A 152 -7.53 -14.58 -7.32
N LYS A 153 -7.59 -13.29 -7.61
CA LYS A 153 -6.99 -12.65 -8.80
C LYS A 153 -5.61 -12.08 -8.56
N PHE A 154 -5.14 -12.06 -7.33
CA PHE A 154 -3.92 -11.37 -6.92
C PHE A 154 -2.69 -11.78 -7.72
N ASP A 155 -2.44 -13.07 -7.86
CA ASP A 155 -1.21 -13.55 -8.51
C ASP A 155 -1.16 -13.11 -9.98
N GLN A 156 -2.30 -13.09 -10.67
CA GLN A 156 -2.42 -12.59 -12.04
C GLN A 156 -2.17 -11.08 -12.11
N LEU A 157 -2.75 -10.31 -11.18
CA LEU A 157 -2.55 -8.86 -11.13
C LEU A 157 -1.10 -8.51 -10.82
N ALA A 158 -0.49 -9.19 -9.85
CA ALA A 158 0.91 -9.00 -9.48
C ALA A 158 1.87 -9.29 -10.65
N GLU A 159 1.62 -10.37 -11.42
CA GLU A 159 2.39 -10.67 -12.63
C GLU A 159 2.26 -9.56 -13.68
N ARG A 160 1.05 -9.08 -13.94
CA ARG A 160 0.79 -8.00 -14.90
C ARG A 160 1.34 -6.64 -14.45
N SER A 161 1.44 -6.40 -13.16
CA SER A 161 1.98 -5.17 -12.58
C SER A 161 3.50 -5.11 -12.65
N THR A 162 4.17 -6.26 -12.67
CA THR A 162 5.64 -6.33 -12.64
C THR A 162 6.30 -5.47 -13.73
N PRO A 163 5.97 -5.58 -15.04
CA PRO A 163 6.60 -4.75 -16.05
C PRO A 163 6.26 -3.26 -15.92
N VAL A 164 5.12 -2.91 -15.32
CA VAL A 164 4.78 -1.52 -15.02
C VAL A 164 5.71 -0.97 -13.93
N ILE A 165 5.87 -1.71 -12.84
CA ILE A 165 6.74 -1.35 -11.71
C ILE A 165 8.20 -1.25 -12.17
N GLU A 166 8.67 -2.19 -13.00
CA GLU A 166 10.02 -2.18 -13.56
C GLU A 166 10.26 -0.98 -14.51
N SER A 167 9.21 -0.40 -15.08
CA SER A 167 9.30 0.78 -15.94
C SER A 167 9.39 2.11 -15.18
N PHE A 168 9.21 2.11 -13.87
CA PHE A 168 9.30 3.34 -13.08
C PHE A 168 10.72 3.91 -13.13
N ALA A 169 10.77 5.24 -13.21
CA ALA A 169 12.00 6.01 -13.09
C ALA A 169 11.72 7.20 -12.17
N PHE A 170 12.41 7.25 -11.06
CA PHE A 170 12.29 8.37 -10.14
C PHE A 170 13.41 9.37 -10.41
N SER A 171 13.04 10.63 -10.69
CA SER A 171 14.00 11.72 -10.79
C SER A 171 14.46 12.10 -9.38
N ALA A 172 15.76 12.30 -9.20
CA ALA A 172 16.23 12.98 -8.01
C ALA A 172 15.60 14.39 -7.95
N PRO A 173 15.20 14.87 -6.79
CA PRO A 173 14.67 16.23 -6.63
C PRO A 173 15.72 17.29 -6.91
#